data_c3c3d3af434d108b1aa6dc082dcbd617
#
_entry.id   c3c3d3af434d108b1aa6dc082dcbd617
#
_cell.length_a   1.000
_cell.length_b   1.000
_cell.length_c   1.000
_cell.angle_alpha   90.00
_cell.angle_beta   90.00
_cell.angle_gamma   90.00
#
_symmetry.space_group_name_H-M   'P 1'
#
loop_
_entity.id
_entity.type
_entity.pdbx_description
1 polymer ?
#
loop_
_entity_poly.entity_id
_entity_poly.type
_entity_poly.pdbx_seq_one_letter_code
_entity_poly.pdbx_strand_id
1 'polypeptide(L)'
;MIEKIVLDWLTANMTVPVYAEKPEVEPESYLVVNKTGSSVSNHIYSATITVQSYAPSKFEAAELNELVKTAMDAIVALVTVSRCQLNSDYSYPDTSTKSYRYQAVFDIVHY
;
A
#
# COMPACT_ATOMS: atom_id res chain seq x y z
N MET A 1 -3.60 15.35 0.46
CA MET A 1 -4.08 14.22 -0.36
C MET A 1 -3.65 12.90 0.28
N ILE A 2 -4.59 12.00 0.52
CA ILE A 2 -4.33 10.75 1.27
C ILE A 2 -3.35 9.82 0.57
N GLU A 3 -3.39 9.73 -0.76
CA GLU A 3 -2.44 8.89 -1.48
C GLU A 3 -0.99 9.30 -1.23
N LYS A 4 -0.75 10.61 -1.25
CA LYS A 4 0.60 11.14 -1.01
C LYS A 4 1.03 10.92 0.43
N ILE A 5 0.10 11.04 1.38
CA ILE A 5 0.38 10.79 2.80
C ILE A 5 0.80 9.33 3.01
N VAL A 6 0.07 8.40 2.39
CA VAL A 6 0.41 6.97 2.46
C VAL A 6 1.74 6.69 1.77
N LEU A 7 1.95 7.28 0.60
CA LEU A 7 3.19 7.13 -0.15
C LEU A 7 4.40 7.59 0.69
N ASP A 8 4.30 8.77 1.28
CA ASP A 8 5.37 9.34 2.10
C ASP A 8 5.61 8.51 3.37
N TRP A 9 4.54 8.04 4.01
CA TRP A 9 4.64 7.19 5.19
C TRP A 9 5.36 5.88 4.89
N LEU A 10 4.98 5.20 3.81
CA LEU A 10 5.61 3.95 3.41
C LEU A 10 7.06 4.18 2.98
N THR A 11 7.34 5.26 2.27
CA THR A 11 8.72 5.61 1.89
C THR A 11 9.61 5.77 3.11
N ALA A 12 9.09 6.38 4.19
CA ALA A 12 9.83 6.59 5.43
C ALA A 12 10.01 5.32 6.25
N ASN A 13 9.09 4.35 6.13
CA ASN A 13 9.04 3.17 6.99
C ASN A 13 9.41 1.85 6.30
N MET A 14 9.66 1.88 5.01
CA MET A 14 10.03 0.69 4.23
C MET A 14 11.43 0.86 3.68
N THR A 15 12.10 -0.25 3.45
CA THR A 15 13.47 -0.26 2.88
C THR A 15 13.47 -0.35 1.36
N VAL A 16 12.33 -0.63 0.75
CA VAL A 16 12.19 -0.75 -0.70
C VAL A 16 11.60 0.52 -1.29
N PRO A 17 11.83 0.79 -2.58
CA PRO A 17 11.21 1.95 -3.25
C PRO A 17 9.68 1.86 -3.26
N VAL A 18 9.02 3.01 -3.14
CA VAL A 18 7.56 3.13 -3.15
C VAL A 18 7.15 4.08 -4.27
N TYR A 19 6.24 3.65 -5.11
CA TYR A 19 5.80 4.41 -6.29
C TYR A 19 4.29 4.61 -6.28
N ALA A 20 3.85 5.70 -6.90
CA ALA A 20 2.43 5.95 -7.16
C ALA A 20 1.95 5.22 -8.43
N GLU A 21 2.87 4.86 -9.31
CA GLU A 21 2.61 4.14 -10.55
C GLU A 21 3.71 3.10 -10.75
N LYS A 22 3.42 2.04 -11.50
CA LYS A 22 4.42 1.03 -11.81
C LYS A 22 5.57 1.67 -12.58
N PRO A 23 6.83 1.55 -12.10
CA PRO A 23 7.96 2.17 -12.76
C PRO A 23 8.30 1.48 -14.08
N GLU A 24 8.87 2.23 -15.04
CA GLU A 24 9.33 1.68 -16.32
C GLU A 24 10.52 0.73 -16.10
N VAL A 25 11.45 1.15 -15.24
CA VAL A 25 12.60 0.33 -14.84
C VAL A 25 12.27 -0.24 -13.45
N GLU A 26 11.98 -1.52 -13.38
CA GLU A 26 11.51 -2.16 -12.17
C GLU A 26 12.69 -2.61 -11.29
N PRO A 27 12.78 -2.12 -10.04
CA PRO A 27 13.68 -2.71 -9.05
C PRO A 27 13.30 -4.16 -8.75
N GLU A 28 14.17 -4.91 -8.08
CA GLU A 28 13.86 -6.28 -7.67
C GLU A 28 12.63 -6.35 -6.77
N SER A 29 12.56 -5.43 -5.82
CA SER A 29 11.42 -5.34 -4.88
C SER A 29 10.98 -3.90 -4.77
N TYR A 30 9.69 -3.68 -4.82
CA TYR A 30 9.12 -2.33 -4.71
C TYR A 30 7.63 -2.40 -4.36
N LEU A 31 7.09 -1.24 -3.98
CA LEU A 31 5.67 -1.08 -3.68
C LEU A 31 5.03 -0.12 -4.68
N VAL A 32 3.76 -0.35 -4.97
CA VAL A 32 2.92 0.59 -5.72
C VAL A 32 1.70 0.92 -4.87
N VAL A 33 1.46 2.21 -4.62
CA VAL A 33 0.33 2.70 -3.84
C VAL A 33 -0.71 3.28 -4.78
N ASN A 34 -1.96 2.86 -4.61
CA ASN A 34 -3.04 3.31 -5.49
C ASN A 34 -4.32 3.53 -4.68
N LYS A 35 -5.00 4.65 -4.92
CA LYS A 35 -6.31 4.90 -4.32
C LYS A 35 -7.37 4.37 -5.28
N THR A 36 -8.16 3.40 -4.82
CA THR A 36 -9.18 2.75 -5.62
C THR A 36 -10.60 3.25 -5.33
N GLY A 37 -10.78 4.01 -4.27
CA GLY A 37 -12.08 4.57 -3.94
C GLY A 37 -11.99 5.64 -2.86
N SER A 38 -13.03 6.46 -2.75
CA SER A 38 -13.12 7.45 -1.70
C SER A 38 -14.59 7.82 -1.47
N SER A 39 -14.88 8.30 -0.25
CA SER A 39 -16.20 8.82 0.10
C SER A 39 -16.06 9.88 1.18
N VAL A 40 -17.09 10.69 1.33
CA VAL A 40 -17.16 11.68 2.39
C VAL A 40 -18.57 11.65 3.01
N SER A 41 -18.63 11.68 4.34
CA SER A 41 -19.89 11.73 5.08
C SER A 41 -19.67 12.55 6.35
N ASN A 42 -20.49 13.56 6.58
CA ASN A 42 -20.39 14.45 7.76
C ASN A 42 -18.98 15.02 7.95
N HIS A 43 -18.34 15.44 6.87
CA HIS A 43 -16.96 15.97 6.84
C HIS A 43 -15.89 14.94 7.22
N ILE A 44 -16.25 13.66 7.24
CA ILE A 44 -15.31 12.57 7.47
C ILE A 44 -14.96 11.95 6.12
N TYR A 45 -13.69 11.92 5.81
CA TYR A 45 -13.19 11.36 4.54
C TYR A 45 -12.77 9.92 4.73
N SER A 46 -13.20 9.07 3.81
CA SER A 46 -12.80 7.66 3.77
C SER A 46 -12.18 7.36 2.42
N ALA A 47 -11.14 6.57 2.41
CA ALA A 47 -10.47 6.17 1.19
C ALA A 47 -10.11 4.70 1.25
N THR A 48 -10.17 4.04 0.09
CA THR A 48 -9.65 2.69 -0.08
C THR A 48 -8.31 2.79 -0.78
N ILE A 49 -7.26 2.33 -0.11
CA ILE A 49 -5.90 2.37 -0.63
C ILE A 49 -5.43 0.93 -0.84
N THR A 50 -4.93 0.68 -2.03
CA THR A 50 -4.34 -0.61 -2.39
C THR A 50 -2.83 -0.46 -2.43
N VAL A 51 -2.12 -1.35 -1.75
CA VAL A 51 -0.65 -1.41 -1.79
C VAL A 51 -0.25 -2.73 -2.41
N GLN A 52 0.42 -2.66 -3.54
CA GLN A 52 0.92 -3.82 -4.26
C GLN A 52 2.39 -4.01 -3.91
N SER A 53 2.75 -5.22 -3.50
CA SER A 53 4.12 -5.60 -3.13
C SER A 53 4.70 -6.50 -4.20
N TYR A 54 5.73 -6.03 -4.90
CA TYR A 54 6.41 -6.75 -5.97
C TYR A 54 7.76 -7.26 -5.48
N ALA A 55 8.04 -8.51 -5.80
CA ALA A 55 9.33 -9.13 -5.44
C ALA A 55 9.68 -10.24 -6.43
N PRO A 56 10.96 -10.69 -6.46
CA PRO A 56 11.39 -11.73 -7.41
C PRO A 56 10.94 -13.14 -7.05
N SER A 57 10.45 -13.37 -5.83
CA SER A 57 9.91 -14.67 -5.42
C SER A 57 8.62 -14.50 -4.63
N LYS A 58 7.83 -15.57 -4.57
CA LYS A 58 6.57 -15.57 -3.85
C LYS A 58 6.76 -15.29 -2.35
N PHE A 59 7.78 -15.90 -1.75
CA PHE A 59 8.05 -15.70 -0.33
C PHE A 59 8.49 -14.28 -0.02
N GLU A 60 9.33 -13.70 -0.86
CA GLU A 60 9.77 -12.31 -0.69
C GLU A 60 8.60 -11.33 -0.86
N ALA A 61 7.71 -11.59 -1.82
CA ALA A 61 6.50 -10.78 -1.99
C ALA A 61 5.59 -10.90 -0.77
N ALA A 62 5.44 -12.09 -0.22
CA ALA A 62 4.63 -12.32 0.98
C ALA A 62 5.22 -11.63 2.21
N GLU A 63 6.54 -11.70 2.40
CA GLU A 63 7.23 -11.00 3.49
C GLU A 63 7.07 -9.49 3.37
N LEU A 64 7.23 -8.97 2.16
CA LEU A 64 7.07 -7.54 1.89
C LEU A 64 5.65 -7.10 2.21
N ASN A 65 4.65 -7.91 1.86
CA ASN A 65 3.24 -7.64 2.17
C ASN A 65 3.01 -7.60 3.69
N GLU A 66 3.63 -8.48 4.46
CA GLU A 66 3.53 -8.46 5.93
C GLU A 66 4.15 -7.19 6.51
N LEU A 67 5.28 -6.74 5.98
CA LEU A 67 5.91 -5.49 6.40
C LEU A 67 5.02 -4.29 6.08
N VAL A 68 4.35 -4.31 4.93
CA VAL A 68 3.38 -3.27 4.54
C VAL A 68 2.22 -3.23 5.54
N LYS A 69 1.68 -4.38 5.91
CA LYS A 69 0.57 -4.44 6.87
C LYS A 69 0.97 -3.86 8.22
N THR A 70 2.17 -4.17 8.69
CA THR A 70 2.70 -3.61 9.95
C THR A 70 2.87 -2.09 9.86
N ALA A 71 3.45 -1.61 8.76
CA ALA A 71 3.66 -0.17 8.56
C ALA A 71 2.32 0.58 8.47
N MET A 72 1.33 0.01 7.77
CA MET A 72 0.01 0.63 7.62
C MET A 72 -0.78 0.63 8.92
N ASP A 73 -0.61 -0.38 9.75
CA ASP A 73 -1.24 -0.41 11.06
C ASP A 73 -0.75 0.74 11.94
N ALA A 74 0.49 1.14 11.77
CA ALA A 74 1.11 2.24 12.53
C ALA A 74 0.79 3.64 11.96
N ILE A 75 0.17 3.75 10.79
CA ILE A 75 -0.09 5.04 10.14
C ILE A 75 -1.01 5.95 10.96
N VAL A 76 -1.80 5.38 11.86
CA VAL A 76 -2.67 6.13 12.76
C VAL A 76 -1.90 7.04 13.71
N ALA A 77 -0.57 6.90 13.81
CA ALA A 77 0.28 7.85 14.52
C ALA A 77 0.27 9.24 13.89
N LEU A 78 -0.08 9.34 12.60
CA LEU A 78 -0.25 10.63 11.93
C LEU A 78 -1.58 11.26 12.36
N VAL A 79 -1.55 12.53 12.72
CA VAL A 79 -2.77 13.24 13.17
C VAL A 79 -3.83 13.35 12.07
N THR A 80 -3.43 13.27 10.81
CA THR A 80 -4.35 13.32 9.67
C THR A 80 -5.09 12.02 9.42
N VAL A 81 -4.64 10.91 10.00
CA VAL A 81 -5.25 9.59 9.84
C VAL A 81 -5.88 9.18 11.15
N SER A 82 -7.22 9.02 11.17
CA SER A 82 -7.91 8.61 12.39
C SER A 82 -8.08 7.10 12.48
N ARG A 83 -8.10 6.40 11.35
CA ARG A 83 -8.30 4.95 11.32
C ARG A 83 -7.69 4.37 10.05
N CYS A 84 -7.06 3.21 10.20
CA CYS A 84 -6.59 2.42 9.07
C CYS A 84 -6.88 0.95 9.38
N GLN A 85 -7.65 0.31 8.52
CA GLN A 85 -8.09 -1.06 8.72
C GLN A 85 -7.80 -1.89 7.48
N LEU A 86 -7.17 -3.04 7.67
CA LEU A 86 -6.96 -3.98 6.58
C LEU A 86 -8.32 -4.56 6.16
N ASN A 87 -8.69 -4.36 4.91
CA ASN A 87 -9.90 -4.93 4.32
C ASN A 87 -9.63 -6.37 3.88
N SER A 88 -8.59 -6.54 3.09
CA SER A 88 -8.21 -7.85 2.57
C SER A 88 -6.78 -7.82 2.07
N ASP A 89 -6.16 -8.98 1.97
CA ASP A 89 -4.89 -9.13 1.28
C ASP A 89 -4.86 -10.50 0.58
N TYR A 90 -4.19 -10.55 -0.56
CA TYR A 90 -4.15 -11.76 -1.36
C TYR A 90 -2.98 -11.74 -2.34
N SER A 91 -2.60 -12.95 -2.76
CA SER A 91 -1.60 -13.12 -3.80
C SER A 91 -2.25 -12.78 -5.15
N TYR A 92 -1.58 -11.90 -5.91
CA TYR A 92 -2.07 -11.47 -7.22
C TYR A 92 -0.89 -11.47 -8.19
N PRO A 93 -0.48 -12.65 -8.70
CA PRO A 93 0.70 -12.76 -9.54
C PRO A 93 0.52 -12.02 -10.86
N ASP A 94 1.57 -11.33 -11.29
CA ASP A 94 1.62 -10.68 -12.58
C ASP A 94 2.20 -11.68 -13.59
N THR A 95 1.33 -12.29 -14.36
CA THR A 95 1.72 -13.32 -15.32
C THR A 95 2.46 -12.78 -16.54
N SER A 96 2.37 -11.47 -16.80
CA SER A 96 2.99 -10.85 -17.96
C SER A 96 4.49 -10.60 -17.78
N THR A 97 4.97 -10.43 -16.54
CA THR A 97 6.35 -10.05 -16.25
C THR A 97 7.11 -11.08 -15.40
N LYS A 98 6.49 -12.20 -15.06
CA LYS A 98 7.04 -13.22 -14.17
C LYS A 98 7.37 -12.68 -12.77
N SER A 99 6.79 -11.55 -12.40
CA SER A 99 6.93 -10.97 -11.06
C SER A 99 5.87 -11.53 -10.14
N TYR A 100 6.22 -11.70 -8.88
CA TYR A 100 5.25 -12.08 -7.86
C TYR A 100 4.73 -10.83 -7.19
N ARG A 101 3.42 -10.79 -6.98
CA ARG A 101 2.75 -9.63 -6.42
C ARG A 101 1.75 -10.06 -5.35
N TYR A 102 1.81 -9.42 -4.20
CA TYR A 102 0.74 -9.45 -3.21
C TYR A 102 0.05 -8.10 -3.21
N GLN A 103 -1.24 -8.10 -2.92
CA GLN A 103 -2.03 -6.89 -2.87
C GLN A 103 -2.74 -6.83 -1.53
N ALA A 104 -2.56 -5.72 -0.82
CA ALA A 104 -3.26 -5.45 0.43
C ALA A 104 -4.19 -4.24 0.21
N VAL A 105 -5.42 -4.35 0.69
CA VAL A 105 -6.44 -3.31 0.56
C VAL A 105 -6.74 -2.76 1.95
N PHE A 106 -6.62 -1.44 2.10
CA PHE A 106 -6.83 -0.77 3.38
C PHE A 106 -7.97 0.24 3.27
N ASP A 107 -8.83 0.25 4.28
CA ASP A 107 -9.85 1.28 4.44
C ASP A 107 -9.31 2.30 5.44
N ILE A 108 -9.20 3.56 5.00
CA ILE A 108 -8.60 4.64 5.78
C ILE A 108 -9.63 5.74 6.00
N VAL A 109 -9.75 6.17 7.25
CA VAL A 109 -10.54 7.35 7.63
C VAL A 109 -9.54 8.46 7.97
N HIS A 110 -9.70 9.62 7.34
CA HIS A 110 -8.74 10.71 7.47
C HIS A 110 -9.43 12.08 7.45
N TYR A 111 -8.70 13.08 7.81
CA TYR A 111 -9.18 14.47 7.84
C TYR A 111 -8.86 15.25 6.57
#